data_de626f39c09db0774e673d5268404a06
#
_entry.id   de626f39c09db0774e673d5268404a06
#
_cell.length_a   1.000
_cell.length_b   1.000
_cell.length_c   1.000
_cell.angle_alpha   90.00
_cell.angle_beta   90.00
_cell.angle_gamma   90.00
#
_symmetry.space_group_name_H-M   'P 1'
#
loop_
_entity.id
_entity.type
_entity.pdbx_description
1 polymer ?
#
loop_
_entity_poly.entity_id
_entity_poly.type
_entity_poly.pdbx_seq_one_letter_code
_entity_poly.pdbx_strand_id
1 'polypeptide(L)'
;RHEVLEVAFTLFAERTIEKVSVNDIASATGIGVATIFWYFGTKLSLCVELGALKWNQFAKEIRRNYEEQNCVKKTAYGEFCFFIDSYLLLYKKHQDLLRFNASFDQFVLHEHASLEALTEYYNSVTQFSDLFHEAWEKAQTDHTLRTDIPEQQLFVGTMYMMLTMMQKLASGLIYPKETDTLIPEILKMEQQMVLEYVKGEAMKETFRG
;
A
#
# COMPACT_ATOMS: atom_id res chain seq x y z
N ARG A 1 22.43 0.00 -11.66
CA ARG A 1 21.67 -0.49 -10.50
C ARG A 1 20.19 -0.12 -10.60
N HIS A 2 19.83 1.14 -10.87
CA HIS A 2 18.44 1.57 -11.00
C HIS A 2 17.69 0.83 -12.11
N GLU A 3 18.32 0.65 -13.27
CA GLU A 3 17.76 -0.13 -14.38
C GLU A 3 17.39 -1.57 -13.96
N VAL A 4 18.24 -2.23 -13.17
CA VAL A 4 17.97 -3.58 -12.64
C VAL A 4 16.71 -3.58 -11.78
N LEU A 5 16.53 -2.57 -10.93
CA LEU A 5 15.33 -2.45 -10.08
C LEU A 5 14.06 -2.26 -10.92
N GLU A 6 14.09 -1.38 -11.94
CA GLU A 6 12.90 -1.13 -12.79
C GLU A 6 12.50 -2.36 -13.62
N VAL A 7 13.50 -3.04 -14.23
CA VAL A 7 13.24 -4.27 -14.98
C VAL A 7 12.77 -5.41 -14.07
N ALA A 8 13.42 -5.57 -12.90
CA ALA A 8 12.99 -6.57 -11.91
C ALA A 8 11.55 -6.31 -11.44
N PHE A 9 11.18 -5.05 -11.20
CA PHE A 9 9.82 -4.69 -10.81
C PHE A 9 8.79 -5.13 -11.85
N THR A 10 9.02 -4.80 -13.10
CA THR A 10 8.13 -5.20 -14.21
C THR A 10 7.96 -6.71 -14.27
N LEU A 11 9.07 -7.45 -14.24
CA LEU A 11 9.03 -8.92 -14.28
C LEU A 11 8.30 -9.52 -13.08
N PHE A 12 8.54 -9.00 -11.87
CA PHE A 12 7.88 -9.49 -10.66
C PHE A 12 6.38 -9.17 -10.62
N ALA A 13 5.98 -7.99 -11.08
CA ALA A 13 4.57 -7.60 -11.16
C ALA A 13 3.77 -8.43 -12.19
N GLU A 14 4.45 -8.88 -13.27
CA GLU A 14 3.83 -9.68 -14.33
C GLU A 14 3.81 -11.19 -14.02
N ARG A 15 4.88 -11.72 -13.38
CA ARG A 15 5.15 -13.16 -13.33
C ARG A 15 5.28 -13.74 -11.92
N THR A 16 5.16 -12.95 -10.87
CA THR A 16 5.48 -13.22 -9.46
C THR A 16 6.98 -13.37 -9.16
N ILE A 17 7.35 -13.06 -7.91
CA ILE A 17 8.77 -13.10 -7.49
C ILE A 17 9.34 -14.51 -7.58
N GLU A 18 8.58 -15.55 -7.19
CA GLU A 18 9.07 -16.93 -7.19
C GLU A 18 9.41 -17.41 -8.60
N LYS A 19 8.64 -16.99 -9.61
CA LYS A 19 8.79 -17.46 -11.00
C LYS A 19 9.88 -16.71 -11.78
N VAL A 20 10.40 -15.62 -11.25
CA VAL A 20 11.46 -14.83 -11.90
C VAL A 20 12.79 -15.12 -11.23
N SER A 21 13.76 -15.64 -11.98
CA SER A 21 15.13 -15.85 -11.51
C SER A 21 16.00 -14.61 -11.71
N VAL A 22 17.16 -14.55 -11.03
CA VAL A 22 18.17 -13.51 -11.28
C VAL A 22 18.72 -13.61 -12.72
N ASN A 23 18.71 -14.82 -13.32
CA ASN A 23 19.10 -15.00 -14.73
C ASN A 23 18.09 -14.33 -15.69
N ASP A 24 16.78 -14.36 -15.37
CA ASP A 24 15.77 -13.67 -16.18
C ASP A 24 16.00 -12.15 -16.14
N ILE A 25 16.31 -11.60 -14.96
CA ILE A 25 16.63 -10.18 -14.81
C ILE A 25 17.92 -9.81 -15.56
N ALA A 26 18.95 -10.66 -15.44
CA ALA A 26 20.21 -10.49 -16.15
C ALA A 26 20.00 -10.47 -17.67
N SER A 27 19.20 -11.41 -18.18
CA SER A 27 18.88 -11.51 -19.61
C SER A 27 18.09 -10.29 -20.11
N ALA A 28 17.14 -9.80 -19.31
CA ALA A 28 16.30 -8.65 -19.68
C ALA A 28 17.04 -7.31 -19.61
N THR A 29 18.05 -7.19 -18.73
CA THR A 29 18.84 -5.96 -18.58
C THR A 29 20.13 -5.95 -19.39
N GLY A 30 20.61 -7.12 -19.87
CA GLY A 30 21.95 -7.27 -20.44
C GLY A 30 23.08 -7.17 -19.41
N ILE A 31 22.76 -7.12 -18.10
CA ILE A 31 23.73 -7.02 -17.01
C ILE A 31 24.05 -8.42 -16.49
N GLY A 32 25.36 -8.72 -16.35
CA GLY A 32 25.78 -10.03 -15.88
C GLY A 32 25.25 -10.38 -14.49
N VAL A 33 24.88 -11.65 -14.28
CA VAL A 33 24.37 -12.18 -13.01
C VAL A 33 25.30 -11.86 -11.83
N ALA A 34 26.61 -12.00 -12.02
CA ALA A 34 27.61 -11.65 -11.00
C ALA A 34 27.53 -10.17 -10.58
N THR A 35 27.27 -9.27 -11.52
CA THR A 35 27.10 -7.84 -11.25
C THR A 35 25.83 -7.56 -10.45
N ILE A 36 24.74 -8.28 -10.75
CA ILE A 36 23.48 -8.15 -9.99
C ILE A 36 23.70 -8.61 -8.55
N PHE A 37 24.35 -9.76 -8.33
CA PHE A 37 24.70 -10.22 -6.99
C PHE A 37 25.69 -9.27 -6.27
N TRP A 38 26.59 -8.65 -7.00
CA TRP A 38 27.47 -7.63 -6.41
C TRP A 38 26.70 -6.40 -5.94
N TYR A 39 25.63 -6.00 -6.63
CA TYR A 39 24.79 -4.87 -6.24
C TYR A 39 23.89 -5.17 -5.02
N PHE A 40 23.29 -6.36 -4.97
CA PHE A 40 22.19 -6.65 -4.06
C PHE A 40 22.47 -7.80 -3.09
N GLY A 41 23.50 -8.58 -3.29
CA GLY A 41 23.86 -9.74 -2.48
C GLY A 41 22.92 -10.93 -2.68
N THR A 42 21.63 -10.75 -2.47
CA THR A 42 20.61 -11.81 -2.61
C THR A 42 19.40 -11.33 -3.40
N LYS A 43 18.59 -12.26 -3.86
CA LYS A 43 17.29 -11.93 -4.47
C LYS A 43 16.35 -11.30 -3.45
N LEU A 44 16.39 -11.74 -2.18
CA LEU A 44 15.60 -11.14 -1.11
C LEU A 44 15.97 -9.67 -0.91
N SER A 45 17.27 -9.35 -0.80
CA SER A 45 17.72 -7.96 -0.64
C SER A 45 17.33 -7.08 -1.84
N LEU A 46 17.39 -7.62 -3.07
CA LEU A 46 16.90 -6.93 -4.26
C LEU A 46 15.40 -6.63 -4.14
N CYS A 47 14.59 -7.60 -3.71
CA CYS A 47 13.15 -7.43 -3.55
C CYS A 47 12.81 -6.42 -2.44
N VAL A 48 13.54 -6.43 -1.32
CA VAL A 48 13.36 -5.49 -0.21
C VAL A 48 13.65 -4.06 -0.67
N GLU A 49 14.82 -3.83 -1.30
CA GLU A 49 15.21 -2.51 -1.81
C GLU A 49 14.22 -2.01 -2.88
N LEU A 50 13.82 -2.90 -3.78
CA LEU A 50 12.83 -2.58 -4.81
C LEU A 50 11.48 -2.19 -4.23
N GLY A 51 10.97 -2.99 -3.30
CA GLY A 51 9.71 -2.71 -2.62
C GLY A 51 9.76 -1.38 -1.86
N ALA A 52 10.83 -1.14 -1.11
CA ALA A 52 11.04 0.13 -0.40
C ALA A 52 11.09 1.32 -1.37
N LEU A 53 11.80 1.18 -2.50
CA LEU A 53 11.85 2.23 -3.53
C LEU A 53 10.45 2.58 -4.05
N LYS A 54 9.64 1.58 -4.41
CA LYS A 54 8.31 1.80 -4.99
C LYS A 54 7.32 2.37 -3.98
N TRP A 55 7.32 1.89 -2.74
CA TRP A 55 6.51 2.47 -1.67
C TRP A 55 6.91 3.90 -1.34
N ASN A 56 8.22 4.21 -1.32
CA ASN A 56 8.71 5.57 -1.13
C ASN A 56 8.28 6.52 -2.27
N GLN A 57 8.25 6.03 -3.51
CA GLN A 57 7.75 6.82 -4.66
C GLN A 57 6.26 7.13 -4.49
N PHE A 58 5.46 6.13 -4.13
CA PHE A 58 4.04 6.30 -3.89
C PHE A 58 3.77 7.25 -2.70
N ALA A 59 4.50 7.09 -1.60
CA ALA A 59 4.34 7.98 -0.45
C ALA A 59 4.64 9.45 -0.77
N LYS A 60 5.65 9.72 -1.61
CA LYS A 60 5.93 11.08 -2.10
C LYS A 60 4.78 11.64 -2.93
N GLU A 61 4.14 10.82 -3.77
CA GLU A 61 2.95 11.22 -4.52
C GLU A 61 1.80 11.59 -3.57
N ILE A 62 1.54 10.75 -2.57
CA ILE A 62 0.47 11.00 -1.59
C ILE A 62 0.74 12.25 -0.76
N ARG A 63 1.96 12.45 -0.27
CA ARG A 63 2.31 13.66 0.51
C ARG A 63 2.11 14.93 -0.33
N ARG A 64 2.53 14.93 -1.59
CA ARG A 64 2.27 16.06 -2.50
C ARG A 64 0.76 16.30 -2.66
N ASN A 65 -0.03 15.26 -2.91
CA ASN A 65 -1.48 15.38 -3.04
C ASN A 65 -2.14 15.90 -1.75
N TYR A 66 -1.63 15.51 -0.57
CA TYR A 66 -2.09 15.98 0.73
C TYR A 66 -1.89 17.49 0.88
N GLU A 67 -0.70 17.98 0.50
CA GLU A 67 -0.35 19.41 0.52
C GLU A 67 -1.20 20.21 -0.49
N GLU A 68 -1.30 19.74 -1.73
CA GLU A 68 -2.08 20.39 -2.80
C GLU A 68 -3.58 20.51 -2.45
N GLN A 69 -4.14 19.53 -1.75
CA GLN A 69 -5.53 19.56 -1.31
C GLN A 69 -5.76 20.31 0.01
N ASN A 70 -4.73 20.88 0.61
CA ASN A 70 -4.78 21.54 1.92
C ASN A 70 -5.43 20.66 3.00
N CYS A 71 -5.10 19.38 3.03
CA CYS A 71 -5.74 18.40 3.94
C CYS A 71 -5.59 18.78 5.41
N VAL A 72 -4.49 19.43 5.79
CA VAL A 72 -4.23 19.94 7.14
C VAL A 72 -5.34 20.87 7.67
N LYS A 73 -6.12 21.50 6.80
CA LYS A 73 -7.24 22.38 7.16
C LYS A 73 -8.58 21.63 7.30
N LYS A 74 -8.61 20.35 6.98
CA LYS A 74 -9.81 19.51 7.12
C LYS A 74 -10.00 19.07 8.58
N THR A 75 -11.17 18.59 8.89
CA THR A 75 -11.43 17.87 10.14
C THR A 75 -10.64 16.56 10.16
N ALA A 76 -10.49 15.94 11.32
CA ALA A 76 -9.86 14.62 11.45
C ALA A 76 -10.50 13.58 10.51
N TYR A 77 -11.83 13.55 10.44
CA TYR A 77 -12.55 12.70 9.49
C TYR A 77 -12.22 13.03 8.03
N GLY A 78 -12.11 14.32 7.69
CA GLY A 78 -11.74 14.75 6.34
C GLY A 78 -10.33 14.36 5.94
N GLU A 79 -9.37 14.37 6.87
CA GLU A 79 -8.01 13.85 6.64
C GLU A 79 -8.01 12.33 6.50
N PHE A 80 -8.81 11.64 7.31
CA PHE A 80 -8.98 10.20 7.18
C PHE A 80 -9.61 9.80 5.84
N CYS A 81 -10.59 10.56 5.34
CA CYS A 81 -11.12 10.35 3.99
C CYS A 81 -10.01 10.43 2.93
N PHE A 82 -9.13 11.42 3.02
CA PHE A 82 -7.97 11.52 2.12
C PHE A 82 -7.06 10.29 2.21
N PHE A 83 -6.81 9.79 3.43
CA PHE A 83 -6.02 8.58 3.66
C PHE A 83 -6.65 7.36 2.96
N ILE A 84 -7.97 7.16 3.08
CA ILE A 84 -8.68 6.07 2.39
C ILE A 84 -8.69 6.27 0.87
N ASP A 85 -8.87 7.50 0.38
CA ASP A 85 -8.81 7.82 -1.06
C ASP A 85 -7.43 7.51 -1.65
N SER A 86 -6.36 7.58 -0.84
CA SER A 86 -5.01 7.22 -1.28
C SER A 86 -4.89 5.74 -1.66
N TYR A 87 -5.61 4.84 -1.00
CA TYR A 87 -5.68 3.43 -1.39
C TYR A 87 -6.41 3.24 -2.73
N LEU A 88 -7.49 3.99 -2.97
CA LEU A 88 -8.18 3.94 -4.26
C LEU A 88 -7.27 4.47 -5.39
N LEU A 89 -6.45 5.48 -5.11
CA LEU A 89 -5.45 5.97 -6.03
C LEU A 89 -4.38 4.91 -6.33
N LEU A 90 -3.92 4.19 -5.29
CA LEU A 90 -2.99 3.07 -5.43
C LEU A 90 -3.57 2.01 -6.38
N TYR A 91 -4.81 1.59 -6.18
CA TYR A 91 -5.47 0.64 -7.08
C TYR A 91 -5.60 1.19 -8.50
N LYS A 92 -5.98 2.44 -8.66
CA LYS A 92 -6.25 3.05 -9.98
C LYS A 92 -4.99 3.22 -10.82
N LYS A 93 -3.85 3.55 -10.19
CA LYS A 93 -2.63 3.95 -10.90
C LYS A 93 -1.45 2.98 -10.75
N HIS A 94 -1.44 2.16 -9.70
CA HIS A 94 -0.27 1.36 -9.28
C HIS A 94 -0.63 -0.10 -9.02
N GLN A 95 -1.43 -0.72 -9.91
CA GLN A 95 -1.80 -2.14 -9.77
C GLN A 95 -0.59 -3.08 -9.82
N ASP A 96 0.48 -2.66 -10.51
CA ASP A 96 1.77 -3.35 -10.55
C ASP A 96 2.42 -3.42 -9.16
N LEU A 97 2.36 -2.32 -8.38
CA LEU A 97 2.83 -2.32 -6.99
C LEU A 97 1.99 -3.24 -6.10
N LEU A 98 0.67 -3.27 -6.30
CA LEU A 98 -0.20 -4.19 -5.56
C LEU A 98 0.09 -5.65 -5.89
N ARG A 99 0.32 -6.00 -7.16
CA ARG A 99 0.71 -7.35 -7.58
C ARG A 99 2.08 -7.74 -7.05
N PHE A 100 3.05 -6.82 -7.12
CA PHE A 100 4.36 -7.01 -6.52
C PHE A 100 4.23 -7.29 -5.02
N ASN A 101 3.49 -6.45 -4.29
CA ASN A 101 3.30 -6.58 -2.84
C ASN A 101 2.67 -7.93 -2.45
N ALA A 102 1.63 -8.36 -3.17
CA ALA A 102 1.00 -9.66 -2.93
C ALA A 102 1.98 -10.83 -3.14
N SER A 103 2.84 -10.74 -4.17
CA SER A 103 3.89 -11.73 -4.42
C SER A 103 5.03 -11.65 -3.39
N PHE A 104 5.35 -10.44 -2.91
CA PHE A 104 6.38 -10.22 -1.91
C PHE A 104 5.99 -10.83 -0.57
N ASP A 105 4.74 -10.67 -0.13
CA ASP A 105 4.23 -11.25 1.11
C ASP A 105 4.41 -12.78 1.12
N GLN A 106 4.10 -13.46 0.01
CA GLN A 106 4.30 -14.91 -0.13
C GLN A 106 5.79 -15.30 -0.18
N PHE A 107 6.57 -14.54 -0.92
CA PHE A 107 8.01 -14.79 -1.07
C PHE A 107 8.76 -14.70 0.26
N VAL A 108 8.52 -13.66 1.06
CA VAL A 108 9.21 -13.51 2.36
C VAL A 108 8.82 -14.57 3.37
N LEU A 109 7.58 -15.08 3.33
CA LEU A 109 7.14 -16.21 4.14
C LEU A 109 7.86 -17.49 3.72
N HIS A 110 7.99 -17.74 2.42
CA HIS A 110 8.70 -18.92 1.89
C HIS A 110 10.20 -18.88 2.21
N GLU A 111 10.83 -17.72 2.09
CA GLU A 111 12.26 -17.52 2.41
C GLU A 111 12.53 -17.47 3.92
N HIS A 112 11.52 -17.55 4.78
CA HIS A 112 11.65 -17.39 6.24
C HIS A 112 12.44 -16.14 6.61
N ALA A 113 12.20 -15.03 5.89
CA ALA A 113 12.94 -13.80 6.05
C ALA A 113 12.81 -13.23 7.47
N SER A 114 13.93 -12.79 8.05
CA SER A 114 13.92 -12.18 9.37
C SER A 114 13.31 -10.77 9.32
N LEU A 115 12.74 -10.32 10.45
CA LEU A 115 12.24 -8.94 10.58
C LEU A 115 13.32 -7.90 10.28
N GLU A 116 14.57 -8.17 10.70
CA GLU A 116 15.72 -7.30 10.43
C GLU A 116 15.95 -7.14 8.92
N ALA A 117 15.89 -8.23 8.15
CA ALA A 117 16.05 -8.20 6.70
C ALA A 117 14.95 -7.41 6.00
N LEU A 118 13.77 -7.29 6.61
CA LEU A 118 12.59 -6.61 6.05
C LEU A 118 12.40 -5.17 6.56
N THR A 119 13.28 -4.67 7.44
CA THR A 119 13.10 -3.38 8.12
C THR A 119 12.91 -2.22 7.13
N GLU A 120 13.73 -2.15 6.08
CA GLU A 120 13.63 -1.08 5.08
C GLU A 120 12.27 -1.09 4.37
N TYR A 121 11.81 -2.28 3.99
CA TYR A 121 10.50 -2.45 3.36
C TYR A 121 9.36 -2.04 4.30
N TYR A 122 9.34 -2.55 5.53
CA TYR A 122 8.30 -2.19 6.51
C TYR A 122 8.24 -0.70 6.79
N ASN A 123 9.39 -0.05 6.97
CA ASN A 123 9.45 1.39 7.18
C ASN A 123 8.86 2.16 5.99
N SER A 124 9.08 1.68 4.76
CA SER A 124 8.53 2.33 3.56
C SER A 124 7.02 2.17 3.42
N VAL A 125 6.46 1.03 3.85
CA VAL A 125 5.00 0.79 3.83
C VAL A 125 4.30 1.57 4.93
N THR A 126 4.93 1.67 6.11
CA THR A 126 4.31 2.29 7.30
C THR A 126 4.50 3.80 7.38
N GLN A 127 5.23 4.43 6.45
CA GLN A 127 5.47 5.88 6.49
C GLN A 127 4.18 6.74 6.37
N PHE A 128 3.05 6.13 6.01
CA PHE A 128 1.73 6.78 6.06
C PHE A 128 1.18 6.94 7.47
N SER A 129 1.78 6.25 8.46
CA SER A 129 1.37 6.35 9.87
C SER A 129 1.45 7.77 10.41
N ASP A 130 2.39 8.57 9.92
CA ASP A 130 2.55 9.96 10.36
C ASP A 130 1.32 10.82 9.98
N LEU A 131 0.85 10.71 8.72
CA LEU A 131 -0.36 11.40 8.28
C LEU A 131 -1.61 10.91 9.02
N PHE A 132 -1.67 9.61 9.33
CA PHE A 132 -2.75 9.06 10.14
C PHE A 132 -2.69 9.59 11.57
N HIS A 133 -1.51 9.66 12.17
CA HIS A 133 -1.30 10.18 13.53
C HIS A 133 -1.75 11.65 13.64
N GLU A 134 -1.44 12.49 12.67
CA GLU A 134 -1.90 13.88 12.62
C GLU A 134 -3.44 13.97 12.66
N ALA A 135 -4.12 13.12 11.88
CA ALA A 135 -5.59 13.05 11.90
C ALA A 135 -6.11 12.52 13.25
N TRP A 136 -5.42 11.55 13.86
CA TRP A 136 -5.78 11.00 15.17
C TRP A 136 -5.66 12.02 16.30
N GLU A 137 -4.57 12.78 16.36
CA GLU A 137 -4.37 13.85 17.32
C GLU A 137 -5.46 14.95 17.19
N LYS A 138 -5.80 15.31 15.97
CA LYS A 138 -6.89 16.25 15.69
C LYS A 138 -8.24 15.72 16.17
N ALA A 139 -8.49 14.42 16.04
CA ALA A 139 -9.72 13.76 16.48
C ALA A 139 -9.95 13.87 17.98
N GLN A 140 -8.90 14.01 18.79
CA GLN A 140 -9.02 14.21 20.25
C GLN A 140 -9.72 15.54 20.59
N THR A 141 -9.74 16.48 19.65
CA THR A 141 -10.34 17.81 19.86
C THR A 141 -11.61 18.04 19.05
N ASP A 142 -11.67 17.55 17.80
CA ASP A 142 -12.81 17.81 16.91
C ASP A 142 -13.89 16.72 16.95
N HIS A 143 -13.56 15.55 17.53
CA HIS A 143 -14.47 14.39 17.71
C HIS A 143 -15.15 13.89 16.42
N THR A 144 -14.62 14.24 15.24
CA THR A 144 -15.18 13.83 13.96
C THR A 144 -14.72 12.44 13.55
N LEU A 145 -13.57 11.96 14.06
CA LEU A 145 -13.08 10.60 13.93
C LEU A 145 -13.23 9.89 15.29
N ARG A 146 -13.51 8.60 15.30
CA ARG A 146 -13.63 7.82 16.54
C ARG A 146 -12.27 7.63 17.21
N THR A 147 -12.24 7.75 18.53
CA THR A 147 -11.03 7.60 19.37
C THR A 147 -11.25 6.60 20.52
N ASP A 148 -12.36 5.85 20.47
CA ASP A 148 -12.73 4.84 21.47
C ASP A 148 -12.00 3.49 21.27
N ILE A 149 -11.18 3.38 20.21
CA ILE A 149 -10.28 2.26 19.96
C ILE A 149 -8.85 2.77 19.85
N PRO A 150 -7.81 1.94 20.12
CA PRO A 150 -6.42 2.39 19.99
C PRO A 150 -6.09 2.82 18.56
N GLU A 151 -5.32 3.89 18.44
CA GLU A 151 -4.82 4.43 17.16
C GLU A 151 -4.20 3.33 16.27
N GLN A 152 -3.27 2.56 16.84
CA GLN A 152 -2.60 1.49 16.12
C GLN A 152 -3.57 0.44 15.58
N GLN A 153 -4.59 0.09 16.34
CA GLN A 153 -5.62 -0.86 15.91
C GLN A 153 -6.43 -0.30 14.74
N LEU A 154 -6.79 0.97 14.80
CA LEU A 154 -7.53 1.64 13.72
C LEU A 154 -6.68 1.73 12.45
N PHE A 155 -5.43 2.19 12.57
CA PHE A 155 -4.50 2.32 11.45
C PHE A 155 -4.22 0.98 10.78
N VAL A 156 -3.74 -0.01 11.56
CA VAL A 156 -3.34 -1.32 11.04
C VAL A 156 -4.54 -2.07 10.48
N GLY A 157 -5.68 -2.04 11.18
CA GLY A 157 -6.93 -2.69 10.73
C GLY A 157 -7.39 -2.12 9.39
N THR A 158 -7.44 -0.80 9.26
CA THR A 158 -7.82 -0.12 8.02
C THR A 158 -6.85 -0.43 6.88
N MET A 159 -5.54 -0.35 7.16
CA MET A 159 -4.50 -0.66 6.17
C MET A 159 -4.66 -2.09 5.62
N TYR A 160 -4.82 -3.08 6.50
CA TYR A 160 -4.99 -4.48 6.06
C TYR A 160 -6.27 -4.69 5.26
N MET A 161 -7.39 -4.11 5.69
CA MET A 161 -8.65 -4.21 4.93
C MET A 161 -8.48 -3.68 3.52
N MET A 162 -8.03 -2.44 3.37
CA MET A 162 -7.87 -1.78 2.07
C MET A 162 -6.84 -2.48 1.19
N LEU A 163 -5.64 -2.77 1.71
CA LEU A 163 -4.57 -3.39 0.91
C LEU A 163 -4.92 -4.81 0.47
N THR A 164 -5.49 -5.64 1.35
CA THR A 164 -5.81 -7.04 1.02
C THR A 164 -6.83 -7.13 -0.11
N MET A 165 -7.89 -6.31 -0.05
CA MET A 165 -8.89 -6.25 -1.11
C MET A 165 -8.25 -5.82 -2.43
N MET A 166 -7.47 -4.74 -2.42
CA MET A 166 -6.85 -4.21 -3.63
C MET A 166 -5.80 -5.13 -4.23
N GLN A 167 -4.98 -5.80 -3.41
CA GLN A 167 -4.06 -6.84 -3.86
C GLN A 167 -4.80 -7.97 -4.56
N LYS A 168 -5.91 -8.42 -3.98
CA LYS A 168 -6.74 -9.48 -4.56
C LYS A 168 -7.33 -9.06 -5.90
N LEU A 169 -7.87 -7.85 -5.99
CA LEU A 169 -8.44 -7.30 -7.23
C LEU A 169 -7.35 -7.09 -8.30
N ALA A 170 -6.19 -6.57 -7.93
CA ALA A 170 -5.07 -6.32 -8.86
C ALA A 170 -4.42 -7.62 -9.37
N SER A 171 -4.43 -8.69 -8.57
CA SER A 171 -3.88 -10.00 -8.95
C SER A 171 -4.83 -10.82 -9.82
N GLY A 172 -6.05 -10.34 -10.05
CA GLY A 172 -7.10 -11.03 -10.78
C GLY A 172 -8.01 -11.84 -9.86
N LEU A 173 -9.28 -11.83 -10.18
CA LEU A 173 -10.29 -12.60 -9.47
C LEU A 173 -10.42 -14.00 -10.07
N ILE A 174 -10.74 -14.97 -9.23
CA ILE A 174 -11.05 -16.35 -9.63
C ILE A 174 -12.46 -16.43 -10.26
N TYR A 175 -13.25 -15.36 -10.08
CA TYR A 175 -14.65 -15.31 -10.52
C TYR A 175 -14.81 -14.82 -11.97
N PRO A 176 -15.94 -15.15 -12.65
CA PRO A 176 -16.14 -14.85 -14.07
C PRO A 176 -16.05 -13.35 -14.43
N LYS A 177 -15.91 -13.08 -15.73
CA LYS A 177 -15.70 -11.76 -16.34
C LYS A 177 -16.70 -10.64 -15.95
N GLU A 178 -17.85 -10.98 -15.39
CA GLU A 178 -18.82 -10.02 -14.88
C GLU A 178 -18.31 -9.18 -13.70
N THR A 179 -17.25 -9.65 -13.03
CA THR A 179 -16.64 -8.93 -11.89
C THR A 179 -15.84 -7.71 -12.27
N ASP A 180 -15.33 -7.60 -13.49
CA ASP A 180 -14.56 -6.42 -13.92
C ASP A 180 -15.43 -5.15 -13.92
N THR A 181 -16.72 -5.29 -14.23
CA THR A 181 -17.68 -4.17 -14.17
C THR A 181 -18.10 -3.82 -12.75
N LEU A 182 -17.96 -4.76 -11.81
CA LEU A 182 -18.32 -4.59 -10.40
C LEU A 182 -17.17 -4.07 -9.53
N ILE A 183 -15.93 -4.12 -10.01
CA ILE A 183 -14.75 -3.72 -9.22
C ILE A 183 -14.89 -2.28 -8.67
N PRO A 184 -15.29 -1.25 -9.44
CA PRO A 184 -15.47 0.09 -8.92
C PRO A 184 -16.53 0.15 -7.80
N GLU A 185 -17.60 -0.61 -7.94
CA GLU A 185 -18.67 -0.67 -6.92
C GLU A 185 -18.22 -1.40 -5.65
N ILE A 186 -17.44 -2.49 -5.79
CA ILE A 186 -16.85 -3.22 -4.66
C ILE A 186 -15.92 -2.31 -3.87
N LEU A 187 -15.02 -1.59 -4.54
CA LEU A 187 -14.09 -0.66 -3.91
C LEU A 187 -14.82 0.50 -3.21
N LYS A 188 -15.85 1.03 -3.83
CA LYS A 188 -16.68 2.07 -3.24
C LYS A 188 -17.43 1.57 -2.01
N MET A 189 -17.95 0.35 -2.06
CA MET A 189 -18.62 -0.29 -0.92
C MET A 189 -17.65 -0.47 0.25
N GLU A 190 -16.45 -0.99 0.01
CA GLU A 190 -15.41 -1.15 1.03
C GLU A 190 -15.04 0.20 1.66
N GLN A 191 -14.77 1.21 0.83
CA GLN A 191 -14.51 2.57 1.28
C GLN A 191 -15.62 3.09 2.19
N GLN A 192 -16.88 2.97 1.76
CA GLN A 192 -18.03 3.44 2.54
C GLN A 192 -18.13 2.71 3.88
N MET A 193 -17.92 1.40 3.91
CA MET A 193 -17.94 0.62 5.15
C MET A 193 -16.89 1.10 6.14
N VAL A 194 -15.66 1.35 5.67
CA VAL A 194 -14.58 1.87 6.50
C VAL A 194 -14.89 3.29 6.99
N LEU A 195 -15.34 4.17 6.10
CA LEU A 195 -15.66 5.55 6.44
C LEU A 195 -16.84 5.67 7.42
N GLU A 196 -17.85 4.80 7.31
CA GLU A 196 -18.93 4.74 8.30
C GLU A 196 -18.45 4.23 9.65
N TYR A 197 -17.61 3.21 9.67
CA TYR A 197 -17.06 2.64 10.89
C TYR A 197 -16.25 3.64 11.73
N VAL A 198 -15.51 4.52 11.06
CA VAL A 198 -14.56 5.44 11.73
C VAL A 198 -15.19 6.76 12.18
N LYS A 199 -16.46 7.04 11.85
CA LYS A 199 -17.14 8.28 12.27
C LYS A 199 -17.13 8.43 13.78
N GLY A 200 -16.69 9.59 14.25
CA GLY A 200 -16.76 10.00 15.65
C GLY A 200 -18.17 10.44 16.08
N GLU A 201 -18.33 10.78 17.35
CA GLU A 201 -19.63 11.17 17.92
C GLU A 201 -20.19 12.42 17.25
N ALA A 202 -19.36 13.43 16.99
CA ALA A 202 -19.79 14.67 16.33
C ALA A 202 -20.40 14.42 14.93
N MET A 203 -19.95 13.38 14.22
CA MET A 203 -20.50 13.02 12.91
C MET A 203 -21.80 12.21 13.00
N LYS A 204 -22.01 11.45 14.09
CA LYS A 204 -23.21 10.63 14.30
C LYS A 204 -24.42 11.44 14.74
N GLU A 205 -24.21 12.53 15.46
CA GLU A 205 -25.29 13.42 15.94
C GLU A 205 -25.91 14.24 14.82
N THR A 206 -25.15 14.59 13.77
CA THR A 206 -25.64 15.39 12.63
C THR A 206 -26.74 14.67 11.82
N PHE A 207 -26.88 13.35 11.96
CA PHE A 207 -27.91 12.53 11.26
C PHE A 207 -29.12 12.18 12.12
N ARG A 208 -29.18 12.62 13.39
CA ARG A 208 -30.31 12.37 14.32
C ARG A 208 -31.26 13.54 14.48
N GLY A 209 -31.00 14.67 13.87
CA GLY A 209 -31.85 15.87 13.81
C GLY A 209 -32.42 16.04 12.42
#